data_a4c86621a4677dd6acca9d769fa12427
#
_entry.id   a4c86621a4677dd6acca9d769fa12427
#
_cell.length_a   1.000
_cell.length_b   1.000
_cell.length_c   1.000
_cell.angle_alpha   90.00
_cell.angle_beta   90.00
_cell.angle_gamma   90.00
#
_symmetry.space_group_name_H-M   'P 1'
#
loop_
_entity.id
_entity.type
_entity.pdbx_description
1 polymer ?
#
loop_
_entity_poly.entity_id
_entity_poly.type
_entity_poly.pdbx_seq_one_letter_code
_entity_poly.pdbx_strand_id
1 'polypeptide(L)'
;MKTKAVRLYGKNDLRLEEFELPQIREDEILAKVISDSICMSSYKAALQGETHKRVPNNVAENPVIIGHEFCGQIVEVGAKWQDRFHPGQKFSIQPALNQKDDPYAAPGYSFQYIGGDCQYIIIPAQVMELNCLLDYNGSAYFYGSLAEPMSCIVGGFHASYHTQQGSYVHKMGIVEGGACALLASAGPMGMGAIDYAIHGDRKPSLLVVTDIG
;
A
#
# COMPACT_ATOMS: atom_id res chain seq x y z
N MET A 1 13.56 18.14 -10.88
CA MET A 1 12.33 18.68 -10.20
C MET A 1 12.52 18.56 -8.70
N LYS A 2 12.17 19.59 -7.92
CA LYS A 2 12.21 19.51 -6.45
C LYS A 2 11.00 18.79 -5.90
N THR A 3 11.23 17.97 -4.87
CA THR A 3 10.19 17.33 -4.07
C THR A 3 10.47 17.51 -2.59
N LYS A 4 9.41 17.55 -1.79
CA LYS A 4 9.49 17.54 -0.33
C LYS A 4 8.95 16.22 0.16
N ALA A 5 9.72 15.50 0.99
CA ALA A 5 9.37 14.16 1.43
C ALA A 5 9.84 13.88 2.86
N VAL A 6 9.17 12.94 3.50
CA VAL A 6 9.69 12.29 4.73
C VAL A 6 10.54 11.11 4.33
N ARG A 7 11.81 11.14 4.71
CA ARG A 7 12.80 10.10 4.36
C ARG A 7 13.32 9.42 5.62
N LEU A 8 13.49 8.11 5.52
CA LEU A 8 14.07 7.26 6.55
C LEU A 8 15.57 7.12 6.29
N TYR A 9 16.39 7.45 7.29
CA TYR A 9 17.85 7.37 7.27
C TYR A 9 18.38 6.22 8.13
N GLY A 10 17.56 5.65 8.99
CA GLY A 10 17.91 4.59 9.91
C GLY A 10 16.93 4.49 11.07
N LYS A 11 17.27 3.72 12.07
CA LYS A 11 16.44 3.52 13.25
C LYS A 11 16.10 4.84 13.96
N ASN A 12 14.79 5.16 14.06
CA ASN A 12 14.26 6.39 14.65
C ASN A 12 14.78 7.69 13.99
N ASP A 13 15.25 7.62 12.75
CA ASP A 13 15.76 8.77 12.03
C ASP A 13 14.90 9.05 10.78
N LEU A 14 13.79 9.74 11.00
CA LEU A 14 12.93 10.30 9.97
C LEU A 14 13.19 11.79 9.80
N ARG A 15 13.41 12.22 8.55
CA ARG A 15 13.68 13.63 8.24
C ARG A 15 12.73 14.13 7.17
N LEU A 16 12.11 15.30 7.43
CA LEU A 16 11.37 16.03 6.41
C LEU A 16 12.35 16.95 5.69
N GLU A 17 12.56 16.72 4.41
CA GLU A 17 13.53 17.47 3.61
C GLU A 17 13.04 17.75 2.19
N GLU A 18 13.66 18.74 1.55
CA GLU A 18 13.46 19.08 0.14
C GLU A 18 14.73 18.72 -0.63
N PHE A 19 14.57 18.01 -1.74
CA PHE A 19 15.68 17.58 -2.59
C PHE A 19 15.28 17.52 -4.07
N GLU A 20 16.28 17.44 -4.94
CA GLU A 20 16.05 17.31 -6.38
C GLU A 20 15.84 15.84 -6.77
N LEU A 21 14.72 15.55 -7.42
CA LEU A 21 14.54 14.28 -8.12
C LEU A 21 15.39 14.26 -9.39
N PRO A 22 16.03 13.14 -9.74
CA PRO A 22 16.69 13.00 -11.03
C PRO A 22 15.69 13.11 -12.19
N GLN A 23 16.18 13.22 -13.41
CA GLN A 23 15.33 13.06 -14.59
C GLN A 23 14.90 11.61 -14.71
N ILE A 24 13.64 11.38 -15.10
CA ILE A 24 13.15 10.02 -15.33
C ILE A 24 13.87 9.37 -16.51
N ARG A 25 14.06 8.08 -16.41
CA ARG A 25 14.52 7.24 -17.52
C ARG A 25 13.34 6.89 -18.44
N GLU A 26 13.65 6.32 -19.59
CA GLU A 26 12.65 5.87 -20.56
C GLU A 26 11.67 4.82 -20.00
N ASP A 27 12.08 4.10 -18.96
CA ASP A 27 11.31 3.03 -18.29
C ASP A 27 10.68 3.46 -16.95
N GLU A 28 10.69 4.76 -16.63
CA GLU A 28 10.15 5.32 -15.39
C GLU A 28 8.97 6.26 -15.64
N ILE A 29 8.25 6.57 -14.58
CA ILE A 29 7.13 7.53 -14.59
C ILE A 29 7.33 8.55 -13.47
N LEU A 30 7.21 9.84 -13.79
CA LEU A 30 7.12 10.91 -12.80
C LEU A 30 5.64 11.07 -12.39
N ALA A 31 5.38 11.09 -11.09
CA ALA A 31 4.03 11.27 -10.58
C ALA A 31 3.98 12.23 -9.40
N LYS A 32 2.79 12.81 -9.19
CA LYS A 32 2.46 13.62 -8.02
C LYS A 32 1.63 12.79 -7.06
N VAL A 33 2.04 12.67 -5.81
CA VAL A 33 1.23 12.12 -4.74
C VAL A 33 0.20 13.16 -4.29
N ILE A 34 -1.04 12.76 -4.15
CA ILE A 34 -2.14 13.62 -3.73
C ILE A 34 -2.69 13.20 -2.38
N SER A 35 -2.71 11.90 -2.10
CA SER A 35 -3.19 11.34 -0.83
C SER A 35 -2.35 10.13 -0.46
N ASP A 36 -1.99 10.03 0.81
CA ASP A 36 -1.42 8.84 1.44
C ASP A 36 -2.16 8.57 2.74
N SER A 37 -2.30 7.33 3.14
CA SER A 37 -2.83 6.95 4.45
C SER A 37 -1.72 6.47 5.37
N ILE A 38 -1.83 6.81 6.65
CA ILE A 38 -0.79 6.52 7.64
C ILE A 38 -0.97 5.10 8.17
N CYS A 39 -0.01 4.23 7.86
CA CYS A 39 0.03 2.85 8.32
C CYS A 39 0.98 2.64 9.50
N MET A 40 0.56 1.84 10.48
CA MET A 40 1.44 1.44 11.59
C MET A 40 2.67 0.65 11.13
N SER A 41 2.65 0.05 9.94
CA SER A 41 3.83 -0.62 9.39
C SER A 41 4.92 0.36 8.96
N SER A 42 4.59 1.58 8.52
CA SER A 42 5.56 2.67 8.30
C SER A 42 6.21 3.10 9.62
N TYR A 43 5.42 3.24 10.69
CA TYR A 43 5.95 3.49 12.03
C TYR A 43 6.90 2.38 12.49
N LYS A 44 6.54 1.11 12.24
CA LYS A 44 7.39 -0.03 12.56
C LYS A 44 8.71 -0.02 11.78
N ALA A 45 8.67 0.35 10.50
CA ALA A 45 9.89 0.52 9.69
C ALA A 45 10.79 1.62 10.27
N ALA A 46 10.21 2.74 10.68
CA ALA A 46 10.95 3.83 11.33
C ALA A 46 11.60 3.40 12.65
N LEU A 47 10.91 2.62 13.49
CA LEU A 47 11.46 2.09 14.74
C LEU A 47 12.61 1.09 14.52
N GLN A 48 12.59 0.33 13.44
CA GLN A 48 13.55 -0.74 13.18
C GLN A 48 14.72 -0.30 12.28
N GLY A 49 14.49 0.71 11.43
CA GLY A 49 15.50 1.14 10.46
C GLY A 49 15.97 -0.03 9.57
N GLU A 50 17.26 -0.15 9.37
CA GLU A 50 17.94 -1.17 8.57
C GLU A 50 17.70 -2.62 9.04
N THR A 51 17.19 -2.83 10.25
CA THR A 51 16.80 -4.16 10.73
C THR A 51 15.40 -4.59 10.27
N HIS A 52 14.62 -3.67 9.69
CA HIS A 52 13.34 -4.01 9.10
C HIS A 52 13.54 -4.68 7.74
N LYS A 53 12.89 -5.82 7.51
CA LYS A 53 13.08 -6.69 6.31
C LYS A 53 12.85 -6.00 4.95
N ARG A 54 12.16 -4.86 4.91
CA ARG A 54 11.88 -4.09 3.69
C ARG A 54 12.80 -2.87 3.54
N VAL A 55 13.53 -2.49 4.57
CA VAL A 55 14.42 -1.32 4.55
C VAL A 55 15.81 -1.76 4.12
N PRO A 56 16.44 -1.07 3.15
CA PRO A 56 17.79 -1.41 2.71
C PRO A 56 18.84 -1.25 3.81
N ASN A 57 19.84 -2.12 3.84
CA ASN A 57 20.92 -2.06 4.81
C ASN A 57 21.79 -0.79 4.70
N ASN A 58 21.77 -0.14 3.54
CA ASN A 58 22.50 1.11 3.26
C ASN A 58 21.60 2.34 3.31
N VAL A 59 20.51 2.30 4.08
CA VAL A 59 19.53 3.37 4.17
C VAL A 59 20.10 4.69 4.68
N ALA A 60 21.18 4.64 5.46
CA ALA A 60 21.87 5.85 5.94
C ALA A 60 22.48 6.68 4.82
N GLU A 61 23.07 6.02 3.81
CA GLU A 61 23.67 6.64 2.64
C GLU A 61 22.65 6.88 1.52
N ASN A 62 21.66 6.02 1.42
CA ASN A 62 20.63 6.02 0.39
C ASN A 62 19.23 6.02 1.02
N PRO A 63 18.82 7.14 1.63
CA PRO A 63 17.57 7.22 2.38
C PRO A 63 16.35 7.01 1.48
N VAL A 64 15.34 6.34 2.02
CA VAL A 64 14.13 5.95 1.32
C VAL A 64 12.95 6.84 1.70
N ILE A 65 12.05 7.11 0.77
CA ILE A 65 10.76 7.77 1.07
C ILE A 65 9.83 6.73 1.69
N ILE A 66 9.19 7.08 2.80
CA ILE A 66 8.20 6.23 3.47
C ILE A 66 6.76 6.51 2.98
N GLY A 67 5.79 5.72 3.46
CA GLY A 67 4.39 5.76 3.02
C GLY A 67 4.14 4.83 1.84
N HIS A 68 3.19 3.90 1.98
CA HIS A 68 2.96 2.85 0.97
C HIS A 68 1.49 2.68 0.60
N GLU A 69 0.61 3.53 1.11
CA GLU A 69 -0.84 3.51 0.89
C GLU A 69 -1.27 4.78 0.15
N PHE A 70 -0.69 5.03 -1.04
CA PHE A 70 -0.85 6.31 -1.71
C PHE A 70 -1.54 6.24 -3.07
N CYS A 71 -2.11 7.38 -3.42
CA CYS A 71 -2.80 7.64 -4.67
C CYS A 71 -2.37 8.99 -5.22
N GLY A 72 -2.34 9.12 -6.53
CA GLY A 72 -1.86 10.34 -7.14
C GLY A 72 -2.21 10.49 -8.62
N GLN A 73 -1.44 11.34 -9.29
CA GLN A 73 -1.61 11.66 -10.69
C GLN A 73 -0.27 11.58 -11.44
N ILE A 74 -0.27 10.95 -12.60
CA ILE A 74 0.88 10.87 -13.48
C ILE A 74 1.18 12.25 -14.05
N VAL A 75 2.47 12.66 -14.02
CA VAL A 75 2.95 13.94 -14.53
C VAL A 75 3.69 13.76 -15.86
N GLU A 76 4.58 12.77 -15.94
CA GLU A 76 5.38 12.48 -17.13
C GLU A 76 5.59 10.97 -17.25
N VAL A 77 5.61 10.47 -18.48
CA VAL A 77 5.75 9.04 -18.78
C VAL A 77 6.95 8.80 -19.66
N GLY A 78 7.85 7.94 -19.23
CA GLY A 78 8.97 7.48 -20.03
C GLY A 78 8.53 6.74 -21.30
N ALA A 79 9.35 6.77 -22.34
CA ALA A 79 9.00 6.31 -23.69
C ALA A 79 8.48 4.86 -23.72
N LYS A 80 8.98 3.98 -22.86
CA LYS A 80 8.58 2.56 -22.75
C LYS A 80 7.11 2.36 -22.38
N TRP A 81 6.50 3.32 -21.68
CA TRP A 81 5.17 3.15 -21.08
C TRP A 81 4.07 4.03 -21.68
N GLN A 82 4.37 4.83 -22.72
CA GLN A 82 3.43 5.79 -23.32
C GLN A 82 2.22 5.15 -23.98
N ASP A 83 2.32 3.88 -24.39
CA ASP A 83 1.19 3.12 -24.94
C ASP A 83 0.17 2.69 -23.87
N ARG A 84 0.59 2.72 -22.59
CA ARG A 84 -0.22 2.22 -21.46
C ARG A 84 -0.64 3.31 -20.50
N PHE A 85 0.19 4.32 -20.28
CA PHE A 85 -0.03 5.38 -19.31
C PHE A 85 0.09 6.75 -19.99
N HIS A 86 -0.56 7.77 -19.40
CA HIS A 86 -0.51 9.14 -19.93
C HIS A 86 -0.51 10.17 -18.78
N PRO A 87 0.06 11.37 -19.01
CA PRO A 87 -0.03 12.48 -18.06
C PRO A 87 -1.49 12.82 -17.73
N GLY A 88 -1.74 13.15 -16.46
CA GLY A 88 -3.08 13.43 -15.95
C GLY A 88 -3.87 12.20 -15.48
N GLN A 89 -3.44 10.99 -15.82
CA GLN A 89 -4.05 9.75 -15.34
C GLN A 89 -3.90 9.62 -13.83
N LYS A 90 -5.00 9.27 -13.15
CA LYS A 90 -4.96 8.95 -11.72
C LYS A 90 -4.48 7.52 -11.51
N PHE A 91 -3.78 7.30 -10.42
CA PHE A 91 -3.30 5.96 -10.07
C PHE A 91 -3.45 5.69 -8.57
N SER A 92 -3.52 4.41 -8.22
CA SER A 92 -3.23 3.87 -6.90
C SER A 92 -2.08 2.86 -7.04
N ILE A 93 -1.52 2.42 -5.92
CA ILE A 93 -0.36 1.53 -5.94
C ILE A 93 -0.62 0.22 -5.19
N GLN A 94 -0.09 -0.88 -5.74
CA GLN A 94 0.11 -2.13 -5.01
C GLN A 94 1.56 -2.18 -4.56
N PRO A 95 1.86 -1.98 -3.26
CA PRO A 95 3.25 -1.90 -2.80
C PRO A 95 3.93 -3.27 -2.70
N ALA A 96 3.19 -4.35 -2.55
CA ALA A 96 3.75 -5.70 -2.50
C ALA A 96 4.13 -6.20 -3.90
N LEU A 97 5.34 -5.85 -4.35
CA LEU A 97 5.83 -6.21 -5.69
C LEU A 97 6.10 -7.70 -5.85
N ASN A 98 6.43 -8.40 -4.75
CA ASN A 98 6.73 -9.84 -4.75
C ASN A 98 7.76 -10.25 -5.81
N GLN A 99 8.82 -9.46 -6.00
CA GLN A 99 9.89 -9.73 -6.95
C GLN A 99 10.58 -11.06 -6.60
N LYS A 100 10.94 -11.84 -7.61
CA LYS A 100 11.57 -13.15 -7.41
C LYS A 100 12.88 -13.07 -6.62
N ASP A 101 13.70 -12.07 -6.94
CA ASP A 101 15.05 -11.92 -6.36
C ASP A 101 15.06 -11.06 -5.10
N ASP A 102 14.04 -10.23 -4.90
CA ASP A 102 13.81 -9.43 -3.69
C ASP A 102 12.32 -9.35 -3.35
N PRO A 103 11.76 -10.38 -2.70
CA PRO A 103 10.32 -10.43 -2.41
C PRO A 103 9.85 -9.40 -1.38
N TYR A 104 10.78 -8.74 -0.71
CA TYR A 104 10.47 -7.73 0.29
C TYR A 104 10.56 -6.29 -0.24
N ALA A 105 11.17 -6.06 -1.39
CA ALA A 105 11.22 -4.72 -1.98
C ALA A 105 9.81 -4.16 -2.22
N ALA A 106 9.58 -2.95 -1.73
CA ALA A 106 8.28 -2.31 -1.81
C ALA A 106 8.39 -0.78 -1.86
N PRO A 107 7.60 -0.09 -2.71
CA PRO A 107 7.37 1.34 -2.59
C PRO A 107 7.02 1.76 -1.15
N GLY A 108 7.59 2.86 -0.71
CA GLY A 108 7.39 3.36 0.66
C GLY A 108 8.22 2.67 1.74
N TYR A 109 9.18 1.81 1.33
CA TYR A 109 10.12 1.13 2.25
C TYR A 109 11.52 0.97 1.68
N SER A 110 11.64 0.62 0.39
CA SER A 110 12.89 0.10 -0.18
C SER A 110 13.55 1.02 -1.19
N PHE A 111 12.83 2.03 -1.67
CA PHE A 111 13.28 2.85 -2.79
C PHE A 111 13.50 4.31 -2.40
N GLN A 112 14.52 4.94 -3.00
CA GLN A 112 14.91 6.31 -2.69
C GLN A 112 13.89 7.37 -3.16
N TYR A 113 13.16 7.10 -4.25
CA TYR A 113 12.37 8.09 -4.96
C TYR A 113 10.89 7.74 -5.09
N ILE A 114 10.39 6.71 -4.38
CA ILE A 114 8.99 6.35 -4.38
C ILE A 114 8.48 6.01 -2.97
N GLY A 115 7.45 6.71 -2.55
CA GLY A 115 6.71 6.54 -1.31
C GLY A 115 5.61 7.60 -1.22
N GLY A 116 4.66 7.40 -0.32
CA GLY A 116 3.48 8.24 -0.20
C GLY A 116 3.70 9.54 0.57
N ASP A 117 4.62 9.56 1.54
CA ASP A 117 4.90 10.74 2.36
C ASP A 117 5.75 11.79 1.62
N CYS A 118 5.32 12.19 0.43
CA CYS A 118 6.03 13.15 -0.42
C CYS A 118 5.10 13.89 -1.40
N GLN A 119 5.67 14.86 -2.14
CA GLN A 119 4.93 15.60 -3.15
C GLN A 119 5.04 14.98 -4.54
N TYR A 120 6.25 14.62 -4.96
CA TYR A 120 6.53 14.04 -6.28
C TYR A 120 7.44 12.83 -6.11
N ILE A 121 7.20 11.81 -6.95
CA ILE A 121 7.90 10.53 -6.95
C ILE A 121 8.36 10.15 -8.36
N ILE A 122 9.35 9.27 -8.42
CA ILE A 122 9.67 8.51 -9.62
C ILE A 122 9.25 7.07 -9.39
N ILE A 123 8.31 6.61 -10.20
CA ILE A 123 7.83 5.22 -10.18
C ILE A 123 8.78 4.38 -11.01
N PRO A 124 9.51 3.42 -10.42
CA PRO A 124 10.50 2.63 -11.14
C PRO A 124 9.84 1.54 -12.00
N ALA A 125 10.57 1.08 -13.01
CA ALA A 125 10.10 0.11 -14.01
C ALA A 125 9.42 -1.13 -13.41
N GLN A 126 9.96 -1.66 -12.30
CA GLN A 126 9.45 -2.86 -11.63
C GLN A 126 7.97 -2.74 -11.25
N VAL A 127 7.51 -1.55 -10.87
CA VAL A 127 6.11 -1.32 -10.48
C VAL A 127 5.19 -1.54 -11.66
N MET A 128 5.55 -1.04 -12.85
CA MET A 128 4.74 -1.22 -14.06
C MET A 128 4.88 -2.63 -14.63
N GLU A 129 6.09 -3.20 -14.63
CA GLU A 129 6.37 -4.57 -15.13
C GLU A 129 5.59 -5.63 -14.36
N LEU A 130 5.41 -5.43 -13.06
CA LEU A 130 4.66 -6.32 -12.17
C LEU A 130 3.16 -5.97 -12.08
N ASN A 131 2.68 -5.04 -12.92
CA ASN A 131 1.29 -4.56 -12.91
C ASN A 131 0.84 -4.00 -11.55
N CYS A 132 1.74 -3.38 -10.82
CA CYS A 132 1.50 -2.81 -9.49
C CYS A 132 1.15 -1.32 -9.51
N LEU A 133 1.21 -0.65 -10.68
CA LEU A 133 0.62 0.67 -10.90
C LEU A 133 -0.80 0.47 -11.42
N LEU A 134 -1.78 0.82 -10.61
CA LEU A 134 -3.20 0.54 -10.84
C LEU A 134 -3.92 1.80 -11.32
N ASP A 135 -4.77 1.66 -12.34
CA ASP A 135 -5.68 2.73 -12.75
C ASP A 135 -6.65 3.05 -11.62
N TYR A 136 -6.81 4.34 -11.35
CA TYR A 136 -7.77 4.81 -10.37
C TYR A 136 -8.77 5.76 -10.99
N ASN A 137 -10.05 5.39 -10.99
CA ASN A 137 -11.15 6.16 -11.60
C ASN A 137 -12.12 6.75 -10.57
N GLY A 138 -11.79 6.68 -9.27
CA GLY A 138 -12.63 7.20 -8.19
C GLY A 138 -12.73 8.73 -8.20
N SER A 139 -13.75 9.25 -7.51
CA SER A 139 -14.04 10.69 -7.44
C SER A 139 -13.05 11.47 -6.58
N ALA A 140 -12.52 10.87 -5.51
CA ALA A 140 -11.62 11.52 -4.57
C ALA A 140 -10.36 10.68 -4.32
N TYR A 141 -9.19 11.33 -4.27
CA TYR A 141 -7.90 10.66 -4.11
C TYR A 141 -7.75 9.91 -2.78
N PHE A 142 -8.39 10.37 -1.71
CA PHE A 142 -8.33 9.68 -0.43
C PHE A 142 -8.96 8.27 -0.47
N TYR A 143 -9.94 8.03 -1.33
CA TYR A 143 -10.42 6.66 -1.57
C TYR A 143 -9.36 5.78 -2.25
N GLY A 144 -8.56 6.39 -3.14
CA GLY A 144 -7.46 5.68 -3.81
C GLY A 144 -6.34 5.28 -2.85
N SER A 145 -6.04 6.11 -1.84
CA SER A 145 -5.07 5.75 -0.79
C SER A 145 -5.58 4.68 0.18
N LEU A 146 -6.90 4.50 0.28
CA LEU A 146 -7.49 3.41 1.08
C LEU A 146 -7.56 2.07 0.32
N ALA A 147 -7.20 2.02 -0.96
CA ALA A 147 -7.27 0.79 -1.75
C ALA A 147 -6.35 -0.32 -1.20
N GLU A 148 -5.15 0.04 -0.75
CA GLU A 148 -4.20 -0.91 -0.15
C GLU A 148 -4.75 -1.50 1.15
N PRO A 149 -5.11 -0.74 2.20
CA PRO A 149 -5.64 -1.32 3.43
C PRO A 149 -6.93 -2.10 3.21
N MET A 150 -7.81 -1.66 2.30
CA MET A 150 -9.02 -2.44 1.95
C MET A 150 -8.67 -3.75 1.26
N SER A 151 -7.64 -3.80 0.42
CA SER A 151 -7.19 -5.06 -0.19
C SER A 151 -6.72 -6.07 0.86
N CYS A 152 -6.06 -5.62 1.93
CA CYS A 152 -5.67 -6.46 3.06
C CYS A 152 -6.89 -7.03 3.80
N ILE A 153 -7.93 -6.22 3.99
CA ILE A 153 -9.19 -6.63 4.62
C ILE A 153 -9.90 -7.68 3.77
N VAL A 154 -10.11 -7.38 2.48
CA VAL A 154 -10.75 -8.31 1.52
C VAL A 154 -9.98 -9.63 1.48
N GLY A 155 -8.65 -9.55 1.38
CA GLY A 155 -7.77 -10.72 1.42
C GLY A 155 -7.92 -11.53 2.70
N GLY A 156 -8.04 -10.87 3.86
CA GLY A 156 -8.28 -11.52 5.16
C GLY A 156 -9.60 -12.28 5.22
N PHE A 157 -10.68 -11.69 4.72
CA PHE A 157 -11.98 -12.37 4.63
C PHE A 157 -11.95 -13.56 3.69
N HIS A 158 -11.33 -13.42 2.51
CA HIS A 158 -11.22 -14.50 1.53
C HIS A 158 -10.26 -15.62 1.97
N ALA A 159 -9.21 -15.30 2.74
CA ALA A 159 -8.27 -16.27 3.28
C ALA A 159 -8.78 -16.98 4.54
N SER A 160 -9.82 -16.49 5.18
CA SER A 160 -10.51 -17.18 6.26
C SER A 160 -11.08 -18.50 5.74
N TYR A 161 -11.21 -19.48 6.59
CA TYR A 161 -11.82 -20.75 6.20
C TYR A 161 -12.69 -21.32 7.31
N HIS A 162 -13.59 -22.22 6.92
CA HIS A 162 -14.39 -23.02 7.84
C HIS A 162 -14.40 -24.48 7.41
N THR A 163 -14.69 -25.34 8.36
CA THR A 163 -14.81 -26.80 8.15
C THR A 163 -16.20 -27.27 8.56
N GLN A 164 -16.61 -28.43 8.07
CA GLN A 164 -17.79 -29.13 8.56
C GLN A 164 -17.35 -30.25 9.52
N GLN A 165 -18.16 -30.53 10.52
CA GLN A 165 -17.87 -31.62 11.46
C GLN A 165 -17.66 -32.93 10.71
N GLY A 166 -16.56 -33.63 11.03
CA GLY A 166 -16.18 -34.90 10.38
C GLY A 166 -15.51 -34.74 9.01
N SER A 167 -15.19 -33.52 8.59
CA SER A 167 -14.47 -33.26 7.32
C SER A 167 -13.25 -32.38 7.56
N TYR A 168 -12.11 -32.71 6.89
CA TYR A 168 -10.88 -31.91 6.88
C TYR A 168 -10.82 -30.98 5.66
N VAL A 169 -11.88 -30.89 4.87
CA VAL A 169 -11.93 -29.99 3.71
C VAL A 169 -12.15 -28.57 4.19
N HIS A 170 -11.19 -27.66 3.89
CA HIS A 170 -11.31 -26.24 4.14
C HIS A 170 -12.18 -25.59 3.06
N LYS A 171 -13.22 -24.90 3.48
CA LYS A 171 -14.03 -24.03 2.61
C LYS A 171 -13.58 -22.61 2.85
N MET A 172 -12.98 -21.97 1.83
CA MET A 172 -12.44 -20.62 1.93
C MET A 172 -13.57 -19.58 2.05
N GLY A 173 -13.22 -18.48 2.72
CA GLY A 173 -14.12 -17.37 3.02
C GLY A 173 -14.97 -17.60 4.28
N ILE A 174 -15.67 -16.55 4.69
CA ILE A 174 -16.61 -16.62 5.81
C ILE A 174 -17.87 -17.42 5.42
N VAL A 175 -18.62 -17.90 6.42
CA VAL A 175 -19.90 -18.58 6.18
C VAL A 175 -20.97 -17.56 5.83
N GLU A 176 -21.57 -17.67 4.66
CA GLU A 176 -22.73 -16.85 4.26
C GLU A 176 -23.88 -17.06 5.24
N GLY A 177 -24.45 -15.97 5.77
CA GLY A 177 -25.52 -16.01 6.75
C GLY A 177 -25.11 -16.52 8.13
N GLY A 178 -23.83 -16.79 8.37
CA GLY A 178 -23.30 -17.22 9.67
C GLY A 178 -23.16 -16.07 10.67
N ALA A 179 -22.58 -16.35 11.84
CA ALA A 179 -22.17 -15.33 12.80
C ALA A 179 -20.69 -14.97 12.59
N CYS A 180 -20.39 -13.68 12.59
CA CYS A 180 -19.03 -13.16 12.49
C CYS A 180 -18.71 -12.29 13.71
N ALA A 181 -17.55 -12.50 14.32
CA ALA A 181 -17.06 -11.65 15.40
C ALA A 181 -15.76 -10.96 14.97
N LEU A 182 -15.73 -9.64 15.06
CA LEU A 182 -14.56 -8.80 14.84
C LEU A 182 -14.07 -8.27 16.19
N LEU A 183 -12.90 -8.74 16.63
CA LEU A 183 -12.36 -8.42 17.94
C LEU A 183 -11.34 -7.28 17.84
N ALA A 184 -11.37 -6.35 18.80
CA ALA A 184 -10.50 -5.15 18.83
C ALA A 184 -10.60 -4.33 17.53
N SER A 185 -11.81 -4.01 17.08
CA SER A 185 -12.10 -3.57 15.72
C SER A 185 -12.65 -2.15 15.60
N ALA A 186 -12.42 -1.26 16.57
CA ALA A 186 -12.77 0.16 16.47
C ALA A 186 -11.67 1.02 15.79
N GLY A 187 -10.50 0.45 15.47
CA GLY A 187 -9.45 1.13 14.70
C GLY A 187 -9.72 1.15 13.19
N PRO A 188 -8.87 1.85 12.39
CA PRO A 188 -9.08 2.03 10.94
C PRO A 188 -9.28 0.71 10.17
N MET A 189 -8.45 -0.30 10.42
CA MET A 189 -8.58 -1.61 9.77
C MET A 189 -9.88 -2.32 10.20
N GLY A 190 -10.24 -2.22 11.47
CA GLY A 190 -11.49 -2.80 11.99
C GLY A 190 -12.72 -2.13 11.40
N MET A 191 -12.73 -0.81 11.25
CA MET A 191 -13.81 -0.07 10.59
C MET A 191 -13.99 -0.52 9.13
N GLY A 192 -12.89 -0.68 8.38
CA GLY A 192 -12.96 -1.25 7.04
C GLY A 192 -13.44 -2.70 7.02
N ALA A 193 -13.07 -3.52 8.01
CA ALA A 193 -13.58 -4.89 8.15
C ALA A 193 -15.08 -4.95 8.46
N ILE A 194 -15.58 -4.01 9.28
CA ILE A 194 -17.03 -3.85 9.54
C ILE A 194 -17.75 -3.49 8.24
N ASP A 195 -17.25 -2.50 7.49
CA ASP A 195 -17.83 -2.09 6.22
C ASP A 195 -17.86 -3.26 5.22
N TYR A 196 -16.76 -3.99 5.09
CA TYR A 196 -16.69 -5.14 4.19
C TYR A 196 -17.61 -6.30 4.64
N ALA A 197 -17.74 -6.55 5.95
CA ALA A 197 -18.69 -7.57 6.46
C ALA A 197 -20.15 -7.23 6.13
N ILE A 198 -20.48 -5.94 6.05
CA ILE A 198 -21.84 -5.47 5.73
C ILE A 198 -22.10 -5.42 4.22
N HIS A 199 -21.11 -5.03 3.42
CA HIS A 199 -21.28 -4.70 1.99
C HIS A 199 -20.56 -5.66 1.03
N GLY A 200 -19.71 -6.56 1.54
CA GLY A 200 -18.91 -7.50 0.77
C GLY A 200 -19.73 -8.61 0.06
N ASP A 201 -18.99 -9.52 -0.54
CA ASP A 201 -19.54 -10.62 -1.36
C ASP A 201 -20.26 -11.71 -0.53
N ARG A 202 -19.91 -11.86 0.75
CA ARG A 202 -20.58 -12.74 1.71
C ARG A 202 -20.92 -11.98 2.98
N LYS A 203 -22.14 -12.13 3.44
CA LYS A 203 -22.66 -11.36 4.58
C LYS A 203 -23.01 -12.27 5.75
N PRO A 204 -22.53 -11.96 6.96
CA PRO A 204 -23.02 -12.64 8.16
C PRO A 204 -24.46 -12.21 8.48
N SER A 205 -25.26 -13.12 9.07
CA SER A 205 -26.56 -12.76 9.62
C SER A 205 -26.46 -12.07 10.99
N LEU A 206 -25.34 -12.28 11.68
CA LEU A 206 -24.99 -11.63 12.94
C LEU A 206 -23.54 -11.14 12.87
N LEU A 207 -23.34 -9.84 13.06
CA LEU A 207 -22.02 -9.24 13.20
C LEU A 207 -21.84 -8.72 14.63
N VAL A 208 -20.87 -9.26 15.35
CA VAL A 208 -20.47 -8.79 16.69
C VAL A 208 -19.14 -8.07 16.57
N VAL A 209 -19.08 -6.85 17.09
CA VAL A 209 -17.86 -6.03 17.12
C VAL A 209 -17.51 -5.73 18.57
N THR A 210 -16.25 -5.95 18.93
CA THR A 210 -15.73 -5.60 20.26
C THR A 210 -14.51 -4.73 20.16
N ASP A 211 -14.31 -3.90 21.18
CA ASP A 211 -13.06 -3.16 21.39
C ASP A 211 -12.76 -3.05 22.88
N ILE A 212 -11.52 -2.68 23.17
CA ILE A 212 -11.05 -2.25 24.50
C ILE A 212 -11.05 -0.72 24.48
N GLY A 213 -12.16 -0.11 24.78
CA GLY A 213 -12.30 1.35 24.87
C GLY A 213 -11.57 1.97 26.04
#